data_7891b4d358b0cd99085f32989b33db63
#
_entry.id   7891b4d358b0cd99085f32989b33db63
#
_cell.length_a   1.000
_cell.length_b   1.000
_cell.length_c   1.000
_cell.angle_alpha   90.00
_cell.angle_beta   90.00
_cell.angle_gamma   90.00
#
_symmetry.space_group_name_H-M   'P 1'
#
loop_
_entity.id
_entity.type
_entity.pdbx_description
1 polymer ?
#
loop_
_entity_poly.entity_id
_entity_poly.type
_entity_poly.pdbx_seq_one_letter_code
_entity_poly.pdbx_strand_id
1 'polypeptide(L)'
;PLEPSARPDRYVVYTRIDEGGFDNGTLVSDTTYVMTPQPGRLYSFRVTAVNGGGESFPSETLAAGIAPESRGLLLVINGFDRVSAPPSFAGDSLSGFDTGNDFGVPYLSDIHFIGNQYEFRHSQPFLDNNAVGYGASHADFERQVIAGNTFDYPALHGRAALDAGWSFVSASRRAVERGDVQLGRYRTADLILGKQRQTQIGRGAFPPAFRTYTPELKAALESFCAAGGRLLVSGAYAASDNRPRPEDNDFINRTLRYKLHAAGAAVGGQVRIVASPAGMPRSSYEYHHRPNRDFYAAERCDAIVPAGGSVTFMRYDENNLSAGVAYSGAYKTCVLGFPFETLRERSQRAMLMGAVLDFFER
;
A
#
# COMPACT_ATOMS: atom_id res chain seq x y z
N PRO A 1 3.13 -18.65 -14.67
CA PRO A 1 3.78 -17.86 -15.71
C PRO A 1 2.78 -17.59 -16.83
N LEU A 2 2.85 -16.40 -17.40
CA LEU A 2 1.98 -15.98 -18.52
C LEU A 2 2.35 -16.71 -19.81
N GLU A 3 3.56 -17.24 -19.88
CA GLU A 3 4.08 -17.99 -21.03
C GLU A 3 4.47 -19.42 -20.64
N PRO A 4 4.04 -20.43 -21.39
CA PRO A 4 4.40 -21.83 -21.10
C PRO A 4 5.91 -22.10 -21.14
N SER A 5 6.64 -21.36 -21.98
CA SER A 5 8.11 -21.46 -22.11
C SER A 5 8.88 -20.88 -20.92
N ALA A 6 8.22 -20.06 -20.09
CA ALA A 6 8.83 -19.36 -18.95
C ALA A 6 8.57 -20.05 -17.61
N ARG A 7 8.23 -21.35 -17.62
CA ARG A 7 8.01 -22.08 -16.34
C ARG A 7 9.29 -22.11 -15.53
N PRO A 8 9.21 -21.76 -14.24
CA PRO A 8 10.35 -21.88 -13.34
C PRO A 8 10.65 -23.35 -13.01
N ASP A 9 11.93 -23.68 -12.91
CA ASP A 9 12.39 -24.95 -12.38
C ASP A 9 12.58 -24.88 -10.86
N ARG A 10 12.96 -23.69 -10.36
CA ARG A 10 13.25 -23.41 -8.96
C ARG A 10 12.95 -21.95 -8.63
N TYR A 11 13.06 -21.61 -7.36
CA TYR A 11 12.88 -20.25 -6.84
C TYR A 11 14.09 -19.85 -5.99
N VAL A 12 14.36 -18.55 -5.90
CA VAL A 12 15.30 -18.00 -4.92
C VAL A 12 14.51 -17.12 -3.96
N VAL A 13 14.65 -17.40 -2.66
CA VAL A 13 14.08 -16.59 -1.59
C VAL A 13 15.16 -15.70 -1.03
N TYR A 14 15.00 -14.41 -1.20
CA TYR A 14 15.87 -13.39 -0.60
C TYR A 14 15.27 -12.91 0.71
N THR A 15 16.08 -12.90 1.75
CA THR A 15 15.68 -12.49 3.10
C THR A 15 16.42 -11.22 3.51
N ARG A 16 15.67 -10.29 4.11
CA ARG A 16 16.23 -9.09 4.77
C ARG A 16 15.80 -9.10 6.23
N ILE A 17 16.71 -8.82 7.13
CA ILE A 17 16.44 -8.71 8.57
C ILE A 17 16.48 -7.25 8.98
N ASP A 18 15.40 -6.76 9.56
CA ASP A 18 15.18 -5.37 9.95
C ASP A 18 15.48 -4.38 8.79
N GLU A 19 16.38 -3.44 8.99
CA GLU A 19 16.78 -2.39 8.04
C GLU A 19 18.04 -2.76 7.23
N GLY A 20 18.48 -4.03 7.29
CA GLY A 20 19.63 -4.51 6.53
C GLY A 20 19.38 -4.61 5.03
N GLY A 21 20.37 -5.08 4.29
CA GLY A 21 20.22 -5.47 2.89
C GLY A 21 19.60 -6.86 2.76
N PHE A 22 19.09 -7.19 1.57
CA PHE A 22 18.74 -8.56 1.24
C PHE A 22 20.01 -9.40 1.15
N ASP A 23 19.91 -10.66 1.58
CA ASP A 23 20.98 -11.66 1.49
C ASP A 23 21.22 -12.11 0.03
N ASN A 24 22.10 -13.08 -0.16
CA ASN A 24 22.42 -13.63 -1.49
C ASN A 24 21.36 -14.65 -1.98
N GLY A 25 20.26 -14.81 -1.23
CA GLY A 25 19.16 -15.70 -1.58
C GLY A 25 19.41 -17.17 -1.26
N THR A 26 18.32 -17.87 -0.99
CA THR A 26 18.28 -19.32 -0.77
C THR A 26 17.51 -19.97 -1.90
N LEU A 27 18.17 -20.89 -2.63
CA LEU A 27 17.55 -21.64 -3.72
C LEU A 27 16.62 -22.73 -3.16
N VAL A 28 15.37 -22.74 -3.62
CA VAL A 28 14.34 -23.70 -3.22
C VAL A 28 13.67 -24.35 -4.43
N SER A 29 13.34 -25.63 -4.32
CA SER A 29 12.66 -26.37 -5.39
C SER A 29 11.14 -26.39 -5.22
N ASP A 30 10.65 -25.98 -4.06
CA ASP A 30 9.24 -25.98 -3.69
C ASP A 30 8.69 -24.54 -3.67
N THR A 31 7.40 -24.40 -3.60
CA THR A 31 6.68 -23.14 -3.39
C THR A 31 6.57 -22.75 -1.91
N THR A 32 7.22 -23.52 -1.03
CA THR A 32 7.25 -23.30 0.40
C THR A 32 8.69 -23.18 0.90
N TYR A 33 8.95 -22.10 1.64
CA TYR A 33 10.21 -21.88 2.36
C TYR A 33 9.93 -21.78 3.86
N VAL A 34 10.70 -22.50 4.66
CA VAL A 34 10.54 -22.54 6.12
C VAL A 34 11.78 -22.02 6.80
N MET A 35 11.59 -21.12 7.75
CA MET A 35 12.66 -20.59 8.60
C MET A 35 12.17 -20.44 10.04
N THR A 36 13.09 -20.35 10.99
CA THR A 36 12.79 -20.06 12.40
C THR A 36 13.11 -18.58 12.69
N PRO A 37 12.10 -17.72 12.86
CA PRO A 37 12.33 -16.31 13.13
C PRO A 37 12.75 -16.09 14.60
N GLN A 38 13.59 -15.09 14.83
CA GLN A 38 13.91 -14.62 16.18
C GLN A 38 12.87 -13.59 16.62
N PRO A 39 12.31 -13.70 17.84
CA PRO A 39 11.41 -12.70 18.38
C PRO A 39 12.05 -11.30 18.42
N GLY A 40 11.25 -10.25 18.16
CA GLY A 40 11.67 -8.86 18.12
C GLY A 40 12.33 -8.43 16.78
N ARG A 41 12.60 -9.39 15.88
CA ARG A 41 13.15 -9.08 14.55
C ARG A 41 12.04 -9.03 13.50
N LEU A 42 12.22 -8.20 12.49
CA LEU A 42 11.40 -8.13 11.30
C LEU A 42 12.12 -8.81 10.13
N TYR A 43 11.44 -9.70 9.46
CA TYR A 43 11.95 -10.39 8.28
C TYR A 43 11.16 -9.94 7.06
N SER A 44 11.86 -9.50 6.03
CA SER A 44 11.28 -9.19 4.71
C SER A 44 11.74 -10.23 3.70
N PHE A 45 10.83 -10.61 2.82
CA PHE A 45 11.06 -11.66 1.81
C PHE A 45 10.65 -11.16 0.43
N ARG A 46 11.46 -11.48 -0.56
CA ARG A 46 11.12 -11.41 -1.97
C ARG A 46 11.57 -12.67 -2.68
N VAL A 47 10.87 -13.04 -3.73
CA VAL A 47 11.10 -14.32 -4.41
C VAL A 47 11.29 -14.07 -5.90
N THR A 48 12.29 -14.72 -6.47
CA THR A 48 12.48 -14.81 -7.91
C THR A 48 12.22 -16.22 -8.42
N ALA A 49 11.94 -16.35 -9.70
CA ALA A 49 11.79 -17.61 -10.39
C ALA A 49 13.03 -17.88 -11.24
N VAL A 50 13.52 -19.11 -11.27
CA VAL A 50 14.73 -19.50 -12.00
C VAL A 50 14.44 -20.64 -12.97
N ASN A 51 14.96 -20.55 -14.18
CA ASN A 51 14.99 -21.63 -15.17
C ASN A 51 16.30 -21.56 -15.99
N GLY A 52 16.41 -22.40 -17.02
CA GLY A 52 17.58 -22.42 -17.90
C GLY A 52 17.86 -21.12 -18.66
N GLY A 53 16.93 -20.20 -18.72
CA GLY A 53 17.06 -18.87 -19.33
C GLY A 53 17.56 -17.78 -18.38
N GLY A 54 17.62 -18.07 -17.09
CA GLY A 54 18.06 -17.12 -16.07
C GLY A 54 17.12 -16.96 -14.88
N GLU A 55 17.26 -15.85 -14.19
CA GLU A 55 16.48 -15.45 -13.01
C GLU A 55 15.53 -14.31 -13.35
N SER A 56 14.29 -14.42 -12.87
CA SER A 56 13.26 -13.39 -13.06
C SER A 56 13.49 -12.19 -12.16
N PHE A 57 12.76 -11.10 -12.42
CA PHE A 57 12.61 -10.03 -11.44
C PHE A 57 11.95 -10.56 -10.17
N PRO A 58 12.29 -9.96 -9.00
CA PRO A 58 11.68 -10.33 -7.75
C PRO A 58 10.18 -10.02 -7.69
N SER A 59 9.48 -10.76 -6.83
CA SER A 59 8.13 -10.43 -6.39
C SER A 59 8.10 -9.13 -5.59
N GLU A 60 6.88 -8.65 -5.28
CA GLU A 60 6.69 -7.71 -4.18
C GLU A 60 7.34 -8.23 -2.90
N THR A 61 7.78 -7.30 -2.03
CA THR A 61 8.37 -7.65 -0.75
C THR A 61 7.28 -7.81 0.30
N LEU A 62 7.18 -9.01 0.86
CA LEU A 62 6.32 -9.29 2.02
C LEU A 62 7.18 -9.38 3.28
N ALA A 63 6.54 -9.26 4.44
CA ALA A 63 7.25 -9.26 5.71
C ALA A 63 6.49 -10.02 6.80
N ALA A 64 7.21 -10.47 7.81
CA ALA A 64 6.66 -11.09 9.01
C ALA A 64 7.54 -10.80 10.22
N GLY A 65 6.96 -10.86 11.41
CA GLY A 65 7.69 -10.68 12.65
C GLY A 65 6.92 -11.19 13.86
N ILE A 66 7.66 -11.66 14.85
CA ILE A 66 7.10 -12.15 16.13
C ILE A 66 7.50 -11.16 17.23
N ALA A 67 6.51 -10.58 17.89
CA ALA A 67 6.77 -9.77 19.08
C ALA A 67 7.19 -10.69 20.25
N PRO A 68 8.16 -10.30 21.09
CA PRO A 68 8.62 -11.13 22.22
C PRO A 68 7.49 -11.52 23.17
N GLU A 69 6.60 -10.58 23.47
CA GLU A 69 5.38 -10.78 24.26
C GLU A 69 4.19 -10.35 23.41
N SER A 70 3.77 -11.25 22.50
CA SER A 70 2.77 -10.89 21.50
C SER A 70 1.38 -10.71 22.11
N ARG A 71 0.79 -9.55 21.92
CA ARG A 71 -0.60 -9.23 22.29
C ARG A 71 -1.63 -9.81 21.31
N GLY A 72 -1.20 -10.15 20.10
CA GLY A 72 -2.04 -10.66 19.04
C GLY A 72 -1.32 -10.79 17.70
N LEU A 73 -2.05 -11.25 16.69
CA LEU A 73 -1.55 -11.40 15.33
C LEU A 73 -2.28 -10.47 14.37
N LEU A 74 -1.53 -9.65 13.66
CA LEU A 74 -2.01 -8.77 12.59
C LEU A 74 -1.69 -9.38 11.23
N LEU A 75 -2.68 -9.47 10.33
CA LEU A 75 -2.44 -9.71 8.91
C LEU A 75 -2.30 -8.37 8.19
N VAL A 76 -1.16 -8.09 7.60
CA VAL A 76 -0.93 -6.93 6.73
C VAL A 76 -1.16 -7.35 5.28
N ILE A 77 -2.08 -6.69 4.58
CA ILE A 77 -2.43 -6.98 3.19
C ILE A 77 -1.84 -5.86 2.33
N ASN A 78 -0.88 -6.22 1.47
CA ASN A 78 -0.34 -5.26 0.51
C ASN A 78 -1.31 -5.06 -0.66
N GLY A 79 -2.12 -4.01 -0.57
CA GLY A 79 -3.07 -3.59 -1.60
C GLY A 79 -2.55 -2.48 -2.51
N PHE A 80 -1.32 -2.02 -2.29
CA PHE A 80 -0.69 -0.94 -3.04
C PHE A 80 0.31 -1.49 -4.06
N ASP A 81 -0.17 -1.81 -5.24
CA ASP A 81 0.63 -2.28 -6.38
C ASP A 81 0.62 -1.31 -7.57
N ARG A 82 0.06 -0.11 -7.39
CA ARG A 82 0.02 0.92 -8.42
C ARG A 82 1.40 1.46 -8.71
N VAL A 83 1.72 1.47 -9.99
CA VAL A 83 2.90 2.14 -10.53
C VAL A 83 2.46 2.87 -11.78
N SER A 84 2.54 4.18 -11.81
CA SER A 84 2.11 4.97 -12.96
C SER A 84 2.81 6.31 -13.01
N ALA A 85 3.02 6.81 -14.23
CA ALA A 85 3.35 8.20 -14.46
C ALA A 85 2.16 9.09 -14.06
N PRO A 86 2.40 10.39 -13.89
CA PRO A 86 1.33 11.37 -13.79
C PRO A 86 0.39 11.27 -15.00
N PRO A 87 -0.89 11.62 -14.87
CA PRO A 87 -1.79 11.74 -16.00
C PRO A 87 -1.18 12.61 -17.09
N SER A 88 -1.24 12.17 -18.32
CA SER A 88 -0.74 12.92 -19.46
C SER A 88 -1.88 13.50 -20.28
N PHE A 89 -1.63 14.63 -20.88
CA PHE A 89 -2.51 15.23 -21.90
C PHE A 89 -1.70 15.54 -23.17
N ALA A 90 -2.35 15.45 -24.32
CA ALA A 90 -1.77 15.80 -25.60
C ALA A 90 -2.79 16.60 -26.41
N GLY A 91 -2.45 17.82 -26.79
CA GLY A 91 -3.22 18.68 -27.67
C GLY A 91 -2.38 19.12 -28.88
N ASP A 92 -3.00 19.87 -29.79
CA ASP A 92 -2.35 20.31 -31.02
C ASP A 92 -1.15 21.24 -30.77
N SER A 93 -1.21 22.04 -29.70
CA SER A 93 -0.17 23.02 -29.36
C SER A 93 0.52 22.79 -28.03
N LEU A 94 -0.01 21.91 -27.19
CA LEU A 94 0.50 21.64 -25.85
C LEU A 94 0.35 20.18 -25.47
N SER A 95 1.41 19.58 -24.95
CA SER A 95 1.42 18.24 -24.38
C SER A 95 2.23 18.24 -23.09
N GLY A 96 1.86 17.41 -22.14
CA GLY A 96 2.55 17.35 -20.86
C GLY A 96 1.91 16.40 -19.85
N PHE A 97 2.24 16.60 -18.59
CA PHE A 97 1.72 15.84 -17.47
C PHE A 97 0.95 16.74 -16.51
N ASP A 98 -0.21 16.27 -16.08
CA ASP A 98 -1.00 16.92 -15.03
C ASP A 98 -0.54 16.48 -13.64
N THR A 99 0.59 17.00 -13.20
CA THR A 99 1.13 16.73 -11.87
C THR A 99 0.34 17.40 -10.74
N GLY A 100 -0.56 18.33 -11.06
CA GLY A 100 -1.43 18.97 -10.08
C GLY A 100 -2.49 18.04 -9.52
N ASN A 101 -2.96 17.09 -10.33
CA ASN A 101 -3.94 16.10 -9.89
C ASN A 101 -3.31 14.82 -9.34
N ASP A 102 -2.20 14.38 -9.90
CA ASP A 102 -1.45 13.22 -9.43
C ASP A 102 -0.02 13.28 -9.93
N PHE A 103 0.96 13.35 -9.04
CA PHE A 103 2.38 13.30 -9.42
C PHE A 103 2.80 11.96 -10.03
N GLY A 104 1.92 10.98 -10.05
CA GLY A 104 2.26 9.60 -10.33
C GLY A 104 2.86 8.92 -9.10
N VAL A 105 3.34 7.71 -9.29
CA VAL A 105 4.07 6.94 -8.27
C VAL A 105 5.47 6.70 -8.80
N PRO A 106 6.46 7.50 -8.38
CA PRO A 106 7.85 7.28 -8.77
C PRO A 106 8.36 5.98 -8.16
N TYR A 107 9.42 5.44 -8.75
CA TYR A 107 10.05 4.23 -8.27
C TYR A 107 11.17 4.53 -7.30
N LEU A 108 11.35 3.68 -6.31
CA LEU A 108 12.69 3.40 -5.85
C LEU A 108 13.39 2.53 -6.86
N SER A 109 14.67 2.67 -6.98
CA SER A 109 15.50 1.82 -7.81
C SER A 109 15.77 0.46 -7.15
N ASP A 110 14.80 -0.12 -6.56
CA ASP A 110 14.89 -1.53 -6.27
C ASP A 110 14.74 -2.26 -7.60
N ILE A 111 15.74 -3.05 -7.98
CA ILE A 111 15.85 -3.70 -9.29
C ILE A 111 14.67 -4.61 -9.63
N HIS A 112 13.85 -5.00 -8.64
CA HIS A 112 12.65 -5.78 -8.93
C HIS A 112 11.57 -4.96 -9.64
N PHE A 113 11.72 -3.65 -9.75
CA PHE A 113 10.70 -2.80 -10.32
C PHE A 113 11.17 -2.09 -11.60
N ILE A 114 11.34 -2.82 -12.66
CA ILE A 114 11.90 -2.34 -13.92
C ILE A 114 10.90 -2.29 -15.07
N GLY A 115 9.65 -2.68 -14.82
CA GLY A 115 8.66 -2.85 -15.89
C GLY A 115 7.98 -1.57 -16.34
N ASN A 116 8.15 -0.42 -15.65
CA ASN A 116 7.38 0.78 -15.95
C ASN A 116 8.21 1.88 -16.56
N GLN A 117 7.66 2.40 -17.63
CA GLN A 117 8.19 3.53 -18.37
C GLN A 117 8.07 4.81 -17.55
N TYR A 118 9.11 5.64 -17.54
CA TYR A 118 9.09 6.99 -16.96
C TYR A 118 9.24 8.10 -18.01
N GLU A 119 9.74 7.84 -19.24
CA GLU A 119 9.76 8.81 -20.33
C GLU A 119 8.65 8.50 -21.33
N PHE A 120 7.66 9.39 -21.39
CA PHE A 120 6.43 9.23 -22.16
C PHE A 120 6.36 10.15 -23.39
N ARG A 121 7.37 11.00 -23.62
CA ARG A 121 7.42 11.89 -24.77
C ARG A 121 7.98 11.16 -26.00
N HIS A 122 7.14 10.91 -26.97
CA HIS A 122 7.52 10.20 -28.20
C HIS A 122 8.68 10.83 -28.98
N SER A 123 8.81 12.17 -28.89
CA SER A 123 9.84 12.91 -29.60
C SER A 123 11.20 12.90 -28.90
N GLN A 124 11.29 12.32 -27.70
CA GLN A 124 12.54 12.29 -26.96
C GLN A 124 13.46 11.21 -27.53
N PRO A 125 14.59 11.56 -28.16
CA PRO A 125 15.50 10.59 -28.72
C PRO A 125 16.37 9.93 -27.64
N PHE A 126 16.90 8.77 -27.96
CA PHE A 126 18.01 8.19 -27.21
C PHE A 126 19.27 9.06 -27.44
N LEU A 127 19.89 9.54 -26.40
CA LEU A 127 21.14 10.26 -26.43
C LEU A 127 22.30 9.41 -25.88
N ASP A 128 22.10 8.87 -24.68
CA ASP A 128 23.04 7.99 -23.99
C ASP A 128 22.33 7.18 -22.88
N ASN A 129 23.06 6.39 -22.11
CA ASN A 129 22.50 5.59 -21.02
C ASN A 129 21.91 6.39 -19.84
N ASN A 130 22.17 7.70 -19.77
CA ASN A 130 21.57 8.60 -18.77
C ASN A 130 20.39 9.37 -19.34
N ALA A 131 20.21 9.36 -20.67
CA ALA A 131 19.17 10.05 -21.39
C ALA A 131 18.65 9.10 -22.51
N VAL A 132 18.03 8.02 -22.09
CA VAL A 132 17.65 6.88 -22.95
C VAL A 132 16.41 7.16 -23.82
N GLY A 133 15.72 8.28 -23.62
CA GLY A 133 14.64 8.73 -24.48
C GLY A 133 13.29 8.04 -24.25
N TYR A 134 12.42 8.13 -25.25
CA TYR A 134 11.06 7.58 -25.18
C TYR A 134 11.08 6.06 -24.89
N GLY A 135 10.26 5.66 -23.95
CA GLY A 135 10.18 4.25 -23.54
C GLY A 135 11.15 3.90 -22.44
N ALA A 136 12.02 4.83 -22.02
CA ALA A 136 12.93 4.61 -20.90
C ALA A 136 12.19 4.14 -19.65
N SER A 137 12.75 3.15 -18.99
CA SER A 137 12.22 2.53 -17.77
C SER A 137 13.24 2.61 -16.64
N HIS A 138 12.82 2.28 -15.43
CA HIS A 138 13.73 2.29 -14.29
C HIS A 138 14.85 1.25 -14.38
N ALA A 139 14.73 0.26 -15.25
CA ALA A 139 15.82 -0.66 -15.56
C ALA A 139 17.08 0.05 -16.08
N ASP A 140 16.90 1.18 -16.76
CA ASP A 140 18.00 1.96 -17.32
C ASP A 140 18.83 2.67 -16.24
N PHE A 141 18.35 2.71 -15.00
CA PHE A 141 19.00 3.37 -13.86
C PHE A 141 19.19 2.46 -12.65
N GLU A 142 19.56 1.21 -12.87
CA GLU A 142 19.73 0.20 -11.82
C GLU A 142 20.68 0.59 -10.67
N ARG A 143 21.54 1.57 -10.90
CA ARG A 143 22.52 2.07 -9.92
C ARG A 143 22.06 3.35 -9.19
N GLN A 144 20.91 3.89 -9.53
CA GLN A 144 20.41 5.12 -8.92
C GLN A 144 19.26 4.82 -7.97
N VAL A 145 19.29 5.43 -6.80
CA VAL A 145 18.16 5.39 -5.87
C VAL A 145 17.18 6.48 -6.25
N ILE A 146 15.97 6.11 -6.65
CA ILE A 146 14.87 7.00 -6.97
C ILE A 146 13.77 6.77 -5.93
N ALA A 147 13.39 7.81 -5.18
CA ALA A 147 12.35 7.69 -4.17
C ALA A 147 11.00 7.33 -4.79
N GLY A 148 10.28 6.39 -4.17
CA GLY A 148 8.96 6.00 -4.64
C GLY A 148 8.43 4.71 -4.02
N ASN A 149 7.60 4.00 -4.77
CA ASN A 149 7.02 2.76 -4.31
C ASN A 149 8.01 1.59 -4.46
N THR A 150 8.48 1.08 -3.33
CA THR A 150 9.33 -0.12 -3.26
C THR A 150 8.53 -1.41 -3.19
N PHE A 151 7.20 -1.32 -3.02
CA PHE A 151 6.31 -2.45 -2.77
C PHE A 151 6.64 -3.24 -1.49
N ASP A 152 7.41 -2.68 -0.57
CA ASP A 152 7.78 -3.30 0.71
C ASP A 152 7.15 -2.62 1.94
N TYR A 153 6.11 -1.85 1.77
CA TYR A 153 5.39 -1.19 2.86
C TYR A 153 4.81 -2.13 3.93
N PRO A 154 4.56 -3.42 3.66
CA PRO A 154 4.28 -4.39 4.73
C PRO A 154 5.33 -4.42 5.84
N ALA A 155 6.60 -4.12 5.52
CA ALA A 155 7.65 -4.01 6.53
C ALA A 155 7.45 -2.79 7.45
N LEU A 156 7.00 -1.64 6.92
CA LEU A 156 6.74 -0.44 7.72
C LEU A 156 5.54 -0.60 8.65
N HIS A 157 4.43 -1.12 8.12
CA HIS A 157 3.24 -1.43 8.91
C HIS A 157 3.53 -2.50 9.95
N GLY A 158 4.25 -3.55 9.55
CA GLY A 158 4.67 -4.63 10.44
C GLY A 158 5.63 -4.16 11.53
N ARG A 159 6.55 -3.26 11.24
CA ARG A 159 7.42 -2.64 12.26
C ARG A 159 6.59 -1.86 13.28
N ALA A 160 5.61 -1.08 12.83
CA ALA A 160 4.72 -0.36 13.72
C ALA A 160 3.89 -1.31 14.60
N ALA A 161 3.46 -2.46 14.07
CA ALA A 161 2.78 -3.50 14.85
C ALA A 161 3.71 -4.14 15.88
N LEU A 162 4.95 -4.49 15.52
CA LEU A 162 5.95 -5.03 16.46
C LEU A 162 6.25 -4.04 17.58
N ASP A 163 6.43 -2.76 17.24
CA ASP A 163 6.69 -1.71 18.22
C ASP A 163 5.48 -1.47 19.16
N ALA A 164 4.27 -1.81 18.70
CA ALA A 164 3.04 -1.83 19.52
C ALA A 164 2.82 -3.16 20.27
N GLY A 165 3.76 -4.11 20.20
CA GLY A 165 3.69 -5.39 20.89
C GLY A 165 2.83 -6.45 20.18
N TRP A 166 2.62 -6.33 18.86
CA TRP A 166 1.86 -7.29 18.06
C TRP A 166 2.77 -8.04 17.09
N SER A 167 2.59 -9.33 17.01
CA SER A 167 3.15 -10.13 15.91
C SER A 167 2.39 -9.83 14.62
N PHE A 168 3.05 -10.00 13.47
CA PHE A 168 2.39 -9.82 12.20
C PHE A 168 2.89 -10.80 11.13
N VAL A 169 2.03 -11.02 10.16
CA VAL A 169 2.34 -11.66 8.88
C VAL A 169 1.79 -10.78 7.76
N SER A 170 2.25 -10.97 6.55
CA SER A 170 1.72 -10.22 5.41
C SER A 170 1.35 -11.11 4.23
N ALA A 171 0.50 -10.59 3.37
CA ALA A 171 0.05 -11.22 2.15
C ALA A 171 -0.09 -10.19 1.03
N SER A 172 0.06 -10.62 -0.23
CA SER A 172 -0.34 -9.81 -1.36
C SER A 172 -1.86 -9.74 -1.45
N ARG A 173 -2.38 -8.63 -1.97
CA ARG A 173 -3.81 -8.51 -2.31
C ARG A 173 -4.28 -9.68 -3.19
N ARG A 174 -3.48 -10.04 -4.19
CA ARG A 174 -3.81 -11.12 -5.12
C ARG A 174 -3.98 -12.49 -4.45
N ALA A 175 -3.21 -12.76 -3.40
CA ALA A 175 -3.37 -14.00 -2.63
C ALA A 175 -4.71 -14.02 -1.86
N VAL A 176 -5.14 -12.86 -1.35
CA VAL A 176 -6.45 -12.71 -0.72
C VAL A 176 -7.58 -12.84 -1.75
N GLU A 177 -7.46 -12.17 -2.89
CA GLU A 177 -8.44 -12.20 -3.99
C GLU A 177 -8.66 -13.62 -4.54
N ARG A 178 -7.61 -14.42 -4.64
CA ARG A 178 -7.69 -15.83 -5.10
C ARG A 178 -8.14 -16.81 -4.00
N GLY A 179 -8.20 -16.36 -2.74
CA GLY A 179 -8.52 -17.21 -1.61
C GLY A 179 -7.34 -18.08 -1.13
N ASP A 180 -6.12 -17.85 -1.63
CA ASP A 180 -4.90 -18.51 -1.15
C ASP A 180 -4.64 -18.13 0.33
N VAL A 181 -4.98 -16.89 0.70
CA VAL A 181 -4.99 -16.40 2.07
C VAL A 181 -6.42 -16.14 2.51
N GLN A 182 -6.90 -16.95 3.44
CA GLN A 182 -8.26 -16.87 3.97
C GLN A 182 -8.30 -15.90 5.15
N LEU A 183 -8.96 -14.75 5.00
CA LEU A 183 -9.08 -13.71 6.03
C LEU A 183 -9.74 -14.23 7.32
N GLY A 184 -10.65 -15.20 7.23
CA GLY A 184 -11.33 -15.79 8.38
C GLY A 184 -10.41 -16.51 9.37
N ARG A 185 -9.15 -16.75 9.03
CA ARG A 185 -8.13 -17.27 9.96
C ARG A 185 -7.53 -16.20 10.86
N TYR A 186 -7.81 -14.94 10.60
CA TYR A 186 -7.27 -13.78 11.32
C TYR A 186 -8.40 -13.01 11.98
N ARG A 187 -8.11 -12.42 13.12
CA ARG A 187 -9.06 -11.53 13.80
C ARG A 187 -8.87 -10.08 13.41
N THR A 188 -7.64 -9.72 13.08
CA THR A 188 -7.24 -8.33 12.81
C THR A 188 -6.46 -8.27 11.51
N ALA A 189 -6.83 -7.36 10.62
CA ALA A 189 -6.17 -7.13 9.34
C ALA A 189 -5.91 -5.63 9.13
N ASP A 190 -4.89 -5.33 8.34
CA ASP A 190 -4.48 -3.99 7.92
C ASP A 190 -4.31 -3.99 6.40
N LEU A 191 -5.12 -3.22 5.70
CA LEU A 191 -5.10 -3.10 4.24
C LEU A 191 -4.38 -1.82 3.83
N ILE A 192 -3.22 -1.99 3.24
CA ILE A 192 -2.44 -0.91 2.65
C ILE A 192 -3.01 -0.58 1.27
N LEU A 193 -3.50 0.63 1.07
CA LEU A 193 -3.91 1.11 -0.25
C LEU A 193 -2.97 2.20 -0.81
N GLY A 194 -2.16 2.84 0.03
CA GLY A 194 -1.19 3.84 -0.42
C GLY A 194 -1.79 4.87 -1.36
N LYS A 195 -1.24 4.96 -2.56
CA LYS A 195 -1.78 5.74 -3.69
C LYS A 195 -2.50 4.86 -4.71
N GLN A 196 -3.07 3.73 -4.30
CA GLN A 196 -3.85 2.85 -5.16
C GLN A 196 -5.02 3.61 -5.77
N ARG A 197 -5.10 3.61 -7.08
CA ARG A 197 -6.12 4.31 -7.85
C ARG A 197 -6.26 3.68 -9.22
N GLN A 198 -7.48 3.49 -9.68
CA GLN A 198 -7.71 3.02 -11.05
C GLN A 198 -7.01 3.94 -12.06
N THR A 199 -6.17 3.36 -12.87
CA THR A 199 -5.30 4.07 -13.82
C THR A 199 -5.46 3.44 -15.20
N GLN A 200 -5.61 4.29 -16.21
CA GLN A 200 -5.61 3.88 -17.59
C GLN A 200 -4.20 3.49 -18.02
N ILE A 201 -4.02 2.29 -18.56
CA ILE A 201 -2.73 1.76 -18.97
C ILE A 201 -2.58 1.85 -20.49
N GLY A 202 -1.34 2.14 -20.96
CA GLY A 202 -0.98 2.09 -22.37
C GLY A 202 -1.84 2.96 -23.28
N ARG A 203 -2.24 4.16 -22.85
CA ARG A 203 -3.13 5.06 -23.58
C ARG A 203 -4.47 4.42 -23.97
N GLY A 204 -4.97 3.50 -23.17
CA GLY A 204 -6.22 2.79 -23.44
C GLY A 204 -6.06 1.50 -24.24
N ALA A 205 -4.83 1.11 -24.59
CA ALA A 205 -4.57 -0.17 -25.23
C ALA A 205 -4.80 -1.38 -24.33
N PHE A 206 -4.75 -1.18 -23.01
CA PHE A 206 -4.98 -2.19 -21.99
C PHE A 206 -6.15 -1.80 -21.07
N PRO A 207 -6.82 -2.76 -20.43
CA PRO A 207 -7.84 -2.47 -19.43
C PRO A 207 -7.28 -1.60 -18.31
N PRO A 208 -8.10 -0.72 -17.72
CA PRO A 208 -7.70 0.02 -16.51
C PRO A 208 -7.26 -0.93 -15.39
N ALA A 209 -6.16 -0.59 -14.72
CA ALA A 209 -5.61 -1.37 -13.61
C ALA A 209 -5.60 -0.57 -12.30
N PHE A 210 -5.17 -1.21 -11.22
CA PHE A 210 -4.93 -0.61 -9.91
C PHE A 210 -6.18 -0.06 -9.20
N ARG A 211 -7.38 -0.59 -9.50
CA ARG A 211 -8.61 -0.28 -8.74
C ARG A 211 -8.38 -0.54 -7.25
N THR A 212 -8.85 0.35 -6.37
CA THR A 212 -8.70 0.22 -4.90
C THR A 212 -9.40 -1.02 -4.36
N TYR A 213 -10.65 -1.24 -4.74
CA TYR A 213 -11.45 -2.39 -4.30
C TYR A 213 -11.94 -3.18 -5.51
N THR A 214 -11.27 -4.29 -5.81
CA THR A 214 -11.75 -5.25 -6.82
C THR A 214 -12.98 -6.00 -6.28
N PRO A 215 -13.81 -6.60 -7.14
CA PRO A 215 -14.95 -7.41 -6.68
C PRO A 215 -14.54 -8.52 -5.72
N GLU A 216 -13.42 -9.19 -5.99
CA GLU A 216 -12.89 -10.30 -5.20
C GLU A 216 -12.41 -9.81 -3.82
N LEU A 217 -11.68 -8.69 -3.77
CA LEU A 217 -11.24 -8.09 -2.52
C LEU A 217 -12.44 -7.64 -1.68
N LYS A 218 -13.45 -7.01 -2.29
CA LYS A 218 -14.69 -6.63 -1.58
C LYS A 218 -15.36 -7.82 -0.94
N ALA A 219 -15.56 -8.90 -1.70
CA ALA A 219 -16.20 -10.12 -1.18
C ALA A 219 -15.44 -10.72 0.01
N ALA A 220 -14.10 -10.74 -0.05
CA ALA A 220 -13.26 -11.22 1.05
C ALA A 220 -13.38 -10.32 2.29
N LEU A 221 -13.37 -8.99 2.12
CA LEU A 221 -13.49 -8.03 3.22
C LEU A 221 -14.91 -8.01 3.83
N GLU A 222 -15.94 -8.16 3.02
CA GLU A 222 -17.34 -8.28 3.49
C GLU A 222 -17.50 -9.52 4.36
N SER A 223 -17.00 -10.67 3.92
CA SER A 223 -17.01 -11.91 4.69
C SER A 223 -16.22 -11.78 6.00
N PHE A 224 -15.06 -11.13 5.95
CA PHE A 224 -14.24 -10.87 7.12
C PHE A 224 -14.93 -9.98 8.15
N CYS A 225 -15.53 -8.87 7.71
CA CYS A 225 -16.29 -7.99 8.59
C CYS A 225 -17.54 -8.68 9.15
N ALA A 226 -18.29 -9.43 8.32
CA ALA A 226 -19.47 -10.18 8.77
C ALA A 226 -19.14 -11.22 9.84
N ALA A 227 -17.93 -11.78 9.81
CA ALA A 227 -17.42 -12.71 10.83
C ALA A 227 -16.90 -12.01 12.11
N GLY A 228 -17.06 -10.69 12.25
CA GLY A 228 -16.58 -9.93 13.41
C GLY A 228 -15.13 -9.48 13.32
N GLY A 229 -14.58 -9.45 12.12
CA GLY A 229 -13.20 -9.01 11.86
C GLY A 229 -12.93 -7.55 12.25
N ARG A 230 -11.67 -7.23 12.44
CA ARG A 230 -11.17 -5.90 12.79
C ARG A 230 -10.24 -5.42 11.68
N LEU A 231 -10.58 -4.32 11.01
CA LEU A 231 -9.91 -3.90 9.78
C LEU A 231 -9.43 -2.46 9.85
N LEU A 232 -8.12 -2.27 9.73
CA LEU A 232 -7.51 -0.98 9.39
C LEU A 232 -7.43 -0.87 7.87
N VAL A 233 -7.73 0.30 7.32
CA VAL A 233 -7.53 0.65 5.90
C VAL A 233 -6.87 2.01 5.84
N SER A 234 -5.85 2.18 5.01
CA SER A 234 -5.19 3.46 4.81
C SER A 234 -4.87 3.72 3.33
N GLY A 235 -5.15 4.93 2.84
CA GLY A 235 -4.83 5.29 1.46
C GLY A 235 -5.33 6.67 1.04
N ALA A 236 -4.59 7.31 0.13
CA ALA A 236 -4.88 8.67 -0.33
C ALA A 236 -6.18 8.77 -1.12
N TYR A 237 -6.54 7.73 -1.86
CA TYR A 237 -7.70 7.70 -2.76
C TYR A 237 -8.72 6.63 -2.37
N ALA A 238 -8.72 6.22 -1.10
CA ALA A 238 -9.58 5.15 -0.59
C ALA A 238 -11.07 5.40 -0.82
N ALA A 239 -11.49 6.65 -0.93
CA ALA A 239 -12.87 7.05 -1.19
C ALA A 239 -13.09 7.56 -2.63
N SER A 240 -12.22 8.44 -3.11
CA SER A 240 -12.42 9.13 -4.40
C SER A 240 -12.30 8.21 -5.60
N ASP A 241 -11.45 7.17 -5.54
CA ASP A 241 -11.36 6.18 -6.61
C ASP A 241 -12.67 5.42 -6.84
N ASN A 242 -13.51 5.32 -5.83
CA ASN A 242 -14.78 4.61 -5.89
C ASN A 242 -15.93 5.45 -6.50
N ARG A 243 -15.73 6.78 -6.58
CA ARG A 243 -16.79 7.73 -7.00
C ARG A 243 -17.53 7.34 -8.29
N PRO A 244 -16.86 6.87 -9.35
CA PRO A 244 -17.55 6.51 -10.59
C PRO A 244 -18.32 5.19 -10.54
N ARG A 245 -18.24 4.44 -9.44
CA ARG A 245 -18.79 3.08 -9.32
C ARG A 245 -19.75 2.99 -8.12
N PRO A 246 -21.07 2.97 -8.36
CA PRO A 246 -22.07 2.90 -7.28
C PRO A 246 -21.86 1.70 -6.33
N GLU A 247 -21.51 0.54 -6.86
CA GLU A 247 -21.27 -0.68 -6.09
C GLU A 247 -20.05 -0.59 -5.15
N ASP A 248 -19.06 0.24 -5.48
CA ASP A 248 -17.93 0.49 -4.59
C ASP A 248 -18.30 1.51 -3.52
N ASN A 249 -19.09 2.52 -3.86
CA ASN A 249 -19.63 3.46 -2.87
C ASN A 249 -20.54 2.75 -1.87
N ASP A 250 -21.37 1.82 -2.31
CA ASP A 250 -22.19 0.97 -1.42
C ASP A 250 -21.32 0.15 -0.48
N PHE A 251 -20.27 -0.49 -0.99
CA PHE A 251 -19.32 -1.26 -0.18
C PHE A 251 -18.68 -0.41 0.91
N ILE A 252 -18.08 0.73 0.57
CA ILE A 252 -17.42 1.58 1.58
C ILE A 252 -18.42 2.14 2.59
N ASN A 253 -19.65 2.43 2.16
CA ASN A 253 -20.70 2.95 3.04
C ASN A 253 -21.23 1.89 4.03
N ARG A 254 -21.53 0.69 3.54
CA ARG A 254 -22.20 -0.35 4.33
C ARG A 254 -21.24 -1.25 5.09
N THR A 255 -20.07 -1.54 4.49
CA THR A 255 -19.10 -2.46 5.08
C THR A 255 -17.99 -1.70 5.81
N LEU A 256 -17.33 -0.76 5.15
CA LEU A 256 -16.22 -0.02 5.76
C LEU A 256 -16.66 1.19 6.58
N ARG A 257 -17.95 1.59 6.49
CA ARG A 257 -18.61 2.60 7.31
C ARG A 257 -18.08 4.02 7.14
N TYR A 258 -17.69 4.40 5.91
CA TYR A 258 -17.31 5.77 5.59
C TYR A 258 -17.81 6.20 4.21
N LYS A 259 -17.76 7.51 3.93
CA LYS A 259 -18.11 8.13 2.65
C LYS A 259 -17.03 9.12 2.25
N LEU A 260 -16.92 9.37 0.95
CA LEU A 260 -16.19 10.52 0.44
C LEU A 260 -16.87 11.82 0.87
N HIS A 261 -16.11 12.75 1.46
CA HIS A 261 -16.54 14.14 1.65
C HIS A 261 -16.02 15.01 0.51
N ALA A 262 -14.69 15.02 0.31
CA ALA A 262 -14.05 15.76 -0.76
C ALA A 262 -12.78 15.03 -1.22
N ALA A 263 -12.63 14.93 -2.55
CA ALA A 263 -11.46 14.32 -3.15
C ALA A 263 -10.25 15.26 -3.11
N GLY A 264 -9.08 14.75 -2.78
CA GLY A 264 -7.84 15.50 -2.76
C GLY A 264 -7.89 16.75 -1.88
N ALA A 265 -8.64 16.72 -0.79
CA ALA A 265 -8.96 17.87 0.05
C ALA A 265 -7.85 18.27 1.03
N ALA A 266 -6.85 17.41 1.25
CA ALA A 266 -5.76 17.64 2.18
C ALA A 266 -4.41 17.69 1.45
N VAL A 267 -3.68 18.77 1.67
CA VAL A 267 -2.37 19.06 1.05
C VAL A 267 -1.30 19.46 2.07
N GLY A 268 -1.67 19.62 3.35
CA GLY A 268 -0.79 20.18 4.40
C GLY A 268 0.06 19.15 5.15
N GLY A 269 -0.21 17.85 5.01
CA GLY A 269 0.61 16.79 5.58
C GLY A 269 0.53 16.63 7.11
N GLN A 270 -0.45 17.25 7.77
CA GLN A 270 -0.62 17.19 9.22
C GLN A 270 -2.02 16.72 9.61
N VAL A 271 -2.08 15.80 10.57
CA VAL A 271 -3.33 15.25 11.10
C VAL A 271 -3.27 15.10 12.62
N ARG A 272 -4.41 15.16 13.25
CA ARG A 272 -4.53 14.97 14.72
C ARG A 272 -5.71 14.10 15.09
N ILE A 273 -5.51 13.26 16.11
CA ILE A 273 -6.63 12.57 16.79
C ILE A 273 -7.37 13.57 17.65
N VAL A 274 -8.69 13.60 17.48
CA VAL A 274 -9.61 14.47 18.23
C VAL A 274 -10.40 13.66 19.26
N ALA A 275 -11.01 14.33 20.23
CA ALA A 275 -11.92 13.67 21.16
C ALA A 275 -13.11 13.08 20.38
N SER A 276 -13.31 11.79 20.53
CA SER A 276 -14.40 11.08 19.87
C SER A 276 -14.85 9.86 20.68
N PRO A 277 -16.03 9.30 20.41
CA PRO A 277 -16.46 8.03 21.02
C PRO A 277 -15.53 6.83 20.74
N ALA A 278 -14.65 6.91 19.75
CA ALA A 278 -13.61 5.90 19.51
C ALA A 278 -12.61 5.78 20.68
N GLY A 279 -12.49 6.84 21.51
CA GLY A 279 -11.68 6.80 22.74
C GLY A 279 -10.17 6.67 22.50
N MET A 280 -9.67 7.00 21.31
CA MET A 280 -8.23 7.01 21.03
C MET A 280 -7.56 8.22 21.69
N PRO A 281 -6.32 8.08 22.18
CA PRO A 281 -5.61 9.18 22.82
C PRO A 281 -5.32 10.32 21.85
N ARG A 282 -5.46 11.57 22.30
CA ARG A 282 -5.14 12.75 21.48
C ARG A 282 -3.66 12.77 21.14
N SER A 283 -3.35 12.96 19.89
CA SER A 283 -1.99 13.03 19.35
C SER A 283 -2.00 13.70 17.99
N SER A 284 -0.85 14.21 17.57
CA SER A 284 -0.66 14.83 16.24
C SER A 284 0.42 14.09 15.49
N TYR A 285 0.29 14.05 14.17
CA TYR A 285 1.15 13.31 13.28
C TYR A 285 1.46 14.12 12.03
N GLU A 286 2.65 13.87 11.45
CA GLU A 286 3.05 14.43 10.16
C GLU A 286 3.30 13.33 9.15
N TYR A 287 2.87 13.55 7.89
CA TYR A 287 3.13 12.63 6.80
C TYR A 287 3.79 13.34 5.61
N HIS A 288 4.47 12.58 4.78
CA HIS A 288 5.13 13.07 3.58
C HIS A 288 4.10 13.49 2.53
N HIS A 289 3.84 14.79 2.41
CA HIS A 289 2.90 15.38 1.46
C HIS A 289 3.59 16.08 0.28
N ARG A 290 4.93 16.15 0.29
CA ARG A 290 5.75 16.74 -0.77
C ARG A 290 6.82 15.75 -1.22
N PRO A 291 7.29 15.83 -2.48
CA PRO A 291 8.39 15.00 -2.96
C PRO A 291 9.61 15.08 -2.03
N ASN A 292 10.17 13.94 -1.74
CA ASN A 292 11.35 13.76 -0.89
C ASN A 292 12.15 12.55 -1.38
N ARG A 293 13.30 12.25 -0.73
CA ARG A 293 14.18 11.14 -1.15
C ARG A 293 13.76 9.79 -0.62
N ASP A 294 12.97 9.75 0.44
CA ASP A 294 12.77 8.53 1.23
C ASP A 294 11.46 7.84 0.88
N PHE A 295 10.42 8.62 0.55
CA PHE A 295 9.07 8.14 0.34
C PHE A 295 8.38 8.83 -0.82
N TYR A 296 7.35 8.20 -1.36
CA TYR A 296 6.41 8.89 -2.23
C TYR A 296 5.64 9.97 -1.45
N ALA A 297 5.20 10.99 -2.14
CA ALA A 297 4.38 12.04 -1.56
C ALA A 297 2.90 11.68 -1.58
N ALA A 298 2.21 11.88 -0.46
CA ALA A 298 0.76 11.85 -0.35
C ALA A 298 0.22 13.28 -0.46
N GLU A 299 0.38 13.89 -1.64
CA GLU A 299 0.19 15.31 -1.90
C GLU A 299 -1.26 15.77 -1.89
N ARG A 300 -2.20 14.86 -2.13
CA ARG A 300 -3.64 15.15 -2.19
C ARG A 300 -4.44 13.99 -1.64
N CYS A 301 -4.78 14.06 -0.37
CA CYS A 301 -5.51 13.02 0.33
C CYS A 301 -7.01 13.30 0.40
N ASP A 302 -7.82 12.25 0.41
CA ASP A 302 -9.26 12.34 0.53
C ASP A 302 -9.69 12.77 1.93
N ALA A 303 -10.66 13.69 2.01
CA ALA A 303 -11.43 13.86 3.22
C ALA A 303 -12.60 12.86 3.22
N ILE A 304 -12.73 12.11 4.31
CA ILE A 304 -13.76 11.08 4.50
C ILE A 304 -14.68 11.43 5.66
N VAL A 305 -15.91 10.99 5.62
CA VAL A 305 -16.89 11.25 6.70
C VAL A 305 -17.57 9.97 7.14
N PRO A 306 -18.07 9.94 8.38
CA PRO A 306 -18.77 8.79 8.93
C PRO A 306 -19.98 8.34 8.12
N ALA A 307 -20.23 7.03 8.13
CA ALA A 307 -21.44 6.39 7.62
C ALA A 307 -21.87 5.24 8.54
N GLY A 308 -23.16 5.01 8.65
CA GLY A 308 -23.72 3.83 9.32
C GLY A 308 -23.26 3.62 10.78
N GLY A 309 -23.21 4.69 11.57
CA GLY A 309 -22.88 4.63 13.01
C GLY A 309 -21.37 4.72 13.34
N SER A 310 -20.52 4.96 12.36
CA SER A 310 -19.10 5.29 12.60
C SER A 310 -18.93 6.74 13.09
N VAL A 311 -17.74 7.06 13.54
CA VAL A 311 -17.40 8.40 14.08
C VAL A 311 -16.07 8.90 13.52
N THR A 312 -15.96 10.21 13.35
CA THR A 312 -14.66 10.85 13.07
C THR A 312 -13.78 10.76 14.31
N PHE A 313 -12.57 10.24 14.19
CA PHE A 313 -11.59 10.24 15.28
C PHE A 313 -10.33 11.05 14.93
N MET A 314 -10.08 11.34 13.66
CA MET A 314 -8.92 12.08 13.18
C MET A 314 -9.32 13.18 12.20
N ARG A 315 -8.60 14.31 12.23
CA ARG A 315 -8.85 15.45 11.34
C ARG A 315 -7.54 15.96 10.74
N TYR A 316 -7.62 16.50 9.53
CA TYR A 316 -6.57 17.31 8.91
C TYR A 316 -6.47 18.65 9.64
N ASP A 317 -5.24 19.12 9.93
CA ASP A 317 -5.03 20.37 10.67
C ASP A 317 -5.37 21.60 9.84
N GLU A 318 -5.04 21.58 8.55
CA GLU A 318 -5.19 22.73 7.66
C GLU A 318 -6.64 23.20 7.43
N ASN A 319 -7.60 22.28 7.44
CA ASN A 319 -8.99 22.58 7.09
C ASN A 319 -10.03 21.96 8.04
N ASN A 320 -9.57 21.26 9.07
CA ASN A 320 -10.39 20.55 10.03
C ASN A 320 -11.37 19.49 9.43
N LEU A 321 -11.17 19.09 8.18
CA LEU A 321 -11.92 18.00 7.58
C LEU A 321 -11.53 16.66 8.20
N SER A 322 -12.44 15.68 8.13
CA SER A 322 -12.18 14.36 8.69
C SER A 322 -11.13 13.60 7.87
N ALA A 323 -10.06 13.19 8.52
CA ALA A 323 -8.97 12.40 8.00
C ALA A 323 -9.07 10.91 8.37
N GLY A 324 -9.89 10.59 9.38
CA GLY A 324 -10.03 9.22 9.85
C GLY A 324 -11.38 8.96 10.50
N VAL A 325 -11.94 7.78 10.20
CA VAL A 325 -13.24 7.32 10.65
C VAL A 325 -13.10 5.96 11.32
N ALA A 326 -13.75 5.77 12.45
CA ALA A 326 -13.77 4.52 13.21
C ALA A 326 -15.21 4.02 13.43
N TYR A 327 -15.40 2.73 13.29
CA TYR A 327 -16.66 2.03 13.59
C TYR A 327 -16.43 0.93 14.62
N SER A 328 -17.35 0.82 15.58
CA SER A 328 -17.38 -0.25 16.57
C SER A 328 -18.80 -0.79 16.69
N GLY A 329 -19.01 -2.04 16.32
CA GLY A 329 -20.29 -2.74 16.34
C GLY A 329 -20.05 -4.24 16.31
N ALA A 330 -20.78 -4.99 15.48
CA ALA A 330 -20.58 -6.42 15.28
C ALA A 330 -19.16 -6.76 14.77
N TYR A 331 -18.52 -5.81 14.13
CA TYR A 331 -17.12 -5.81 13.70
C TYR A 331 -16.54 -4.42 13.94
N LYS A 332 -15.24 -4.23 13.68
CA LYS A 332 -14.63 -2.91 13.82
C LYS A 332 -13.89 -2.51 12.56
N THR A 333 -14.00 -1.23 12.19
CA THR A 333 -13.17 -0.65 11.14
C THR A 333 -12.52 0.63 11.61
N CYS A 334 -11.31 0.87 11.13
CA CYS A 334 -10.60 2.14 11.25
C CYS A 334 -10.09 2.48 9.84
N VAL A 335 -10.51 3.63 9.31
CA VAL A 335 -10.14 4.03 7.95
C VAL A 335 -9.45 5.38 8.00
N LEU A 336 -8.29 5.48 7.36
CA LEU A 336 -7.51 6.69 7.19
C LEU A 336 -7.62 7.16 5.74
N GLY A 337 -7.94 8.43 5.52
CA GLY A 337 -7.99 9.08 4.20
C GLY A 337 -6.61 9.45 3.67
N PHE A 338 -5.53 9.00 4.30
CA PHE A 338 -4.14 9.18 3.89
C PHE A 338 -3.36 7.87 4.09
N PRO A 339 -2.25 7.65 3.39
CA PRO A 339 -1.44 6.45 3.54
C PRO A 339 -0.67 6.45 4.88
N PHE A 340 -0.85 5.40 5.67
CA PHE A 340 -0.21 5.26 6.98
C PHE A 340 1.33 5.21 6.87
N GLU A 341 1.87 4.53 5.87
CA GLU A 341 3.30 4.38 5.65
C GLU A 341 4.02 5.69 5.37
N THR A 342 3.29 6.74 4.96
CA THR A 342 3.87 8.07 4.74
C THR A 342 4.05 8.90 6.01
N LEU A 343 3.62 8.42 7.18
CA LEU A 343 3.96 9.04 8.47
C LEU A 343 5.47 9.11 8.62
N ARG A 344 6.01 10.28 8.97
CA ARG A 344 7.44 10.55 8.92
C ARG A 344 8.22 9.72 9.92
N GLU A 345 7.80 9.76 11.18
CA GLU A 345 8.57 9.21 12.29
C GLU A 345 8.12 7.79 12.65
N ARG A 346 9.08 6.90 12.88
CA ARG A 346 8.81 5.54 13.36
C ARG A 346 7.97 5.54 14.65
N SER A 347 8.29 6.43 15.57
CA SER A 347 7.53 6.59 16.83
C SER A 347 6.08 6.98 16.59
N GLN A 348 5.81 7.85 15.62
CA GLN A 348 4.45 8.22 15.22
C GLN A 348 3.68 7.05 14.60
N ARG A 349 4.33 6.24 13.75
CA ARG A 349 3.74 5.02 13.21
C ARG A 349 3.40 4.02 14.32
N ALA A 350 4.32 3.78 15.25
CA ALA A 350 4.09 2.90 16.39
C ALA A 350 2.94 3.39 17.30
N MET A 351 2.88 4.70 17.57
CA MET A 351 1.84 5.30 18.40
C MET A 351 0.46 5.19 17.74
N LEU A 352 0.35 5.50 16.45
CA LEU A 352 -0.93 5.40 15.72
C LEU A 352 -1.39 3.94 15.57
N MET A 353 -0.48 3.04 15.21
CA MET A 353 -0.79 1.60 15.11
C MET A 353 -1.25 1.07 16.47
N GLY A 354 -0.55 1.41 17.57
CA GLY A 354 -0.94 1.02 18.91
C GLY A 354 -2.33 1.54 19.30
N ALA A 355 -2.64 2.80 19.01
CA ALA A 355 -3.95 3.39 19.28
C ALA A 355 -5.09 2.68 18.51
N VAL A 356 -4.86 2.30 17.25
CA VAL A 356 -5.82 1.56 16.43
C VAL A 356 -6.00 0.14 16.96
N LEU A 357 -4.91 -0.57 17.26
CA LEU A 357 -4.96 -1.93 17.79
C LEU A 357 -5.63 -1.99 19.17
N ASP A 358 -5.36 -1.00 20.04
CA ASP A 358 -6.04 -0.86 21.33
C ASP A 358 -7.55 -0.57 21.17
N PHE A 359 -7.92 0.23 20.18
CA PHE A 359 -9.33 0.44 19.83
C PHE A 359 -9.98 -0.88 19.38
N PHE A 360 -9.29 -1.71 18.64
CA PHE A 360 -9.80 -3.00 18.19
C PHE A 360 -9.98 -4.00 19.36
N GLU A 361 -9.18 -3.92 20.43
CA GLU A 361 -9.26 -4.82 21.57
C GLU A 361 -10.37 -4.45 22.58
N ARG A 362 -10.80 -3.21 22.65
CA ARG A 362 -11.92 -2.77 23.49
C ARG A 362 -13.26 -3.30 22.98
#